data_3dff6d1f8f8a1e71143dbeda7feb9db4
#
_entry.id   3dff6d1f8f8a1e71143dbeda7feb9db4
#
_cell.length_a   1.000
_cell.length_b   1.000
_cell.length_c   1.000
_cell.angle_alpha   90.00
_cell.angle_beta   90.00
_cell.angle_gamma   90.00
#
_symmetry.space_group_name_H-M   'P 1'
#
loop_
_entity.id
_entity.type
_entity.pdbx_description
1 polymer ?
#
loop_
_entity_poly.entity_id
_entity_poly.type
_entity_poly.pdbx_seq_one_letter_code
_entity_poly.pdbx_strand_id
1 'polypeptide(L)'
;MRKIRCLILLILLGNNASAHNPQVSTISIIQNENKKWSVFITAPLYTCQSAIHENYPSLKIDTLNAFETQKLILNLVKTSFIINGDNTVKLINDKIQLAHETTLYFDIQSDKPNFSPSVVSFSAFSKLTNHFTLLKIVPNKGKEISYILNSDNEFNYPKIKNQAMSTSSIFNFNKYIDIVSRIGIRYILIAGATFIFFYVLFKRKIFYKKIQNAFPKNSDYIREFTYSIITIMIFGIIIVTIMGNPNIRPYTKIYENIHEQGWLYYFAAFPIMLIMHDTYFYWTHRIMHHKLLFNTFHLVHHKSTNPSPWAAYAFHPLEAVVENGIFIVFAFSFPLHE
;
A
#
# COMPACT_ATOMS: atom_id res chain seq x y z
N MET A 1 -18.47 -19.91 -22.25
CA MET A 1 -17.70 -20.70 -21.28
C MET A 1 -16.20 -20.81 -21.59
N ARG A 2 -15.74 -20.96 -22.84
CA ARG A 2 -14.30 -20.99 -23.19
C ARG A 2 -13.54 -19.70 -22.87
N LYS A 3 -14.14 -18.51 -23.10
CA LYS A 3 -13.51 -17.20 -22.85
C LYS A 3 -13.30 -16.89 -21.35
N ILE A 4 -14.18 -17.39 -20.49
CA ILE A 4 -14.05 -17.23 -19.02
C ILE A 4 -12.91 -18.09 -18.47
N ARG A 5 -12.67 -19.30 -19.03
CA ARG A 5 -11.54 -20.15 -18.64
C ARG A 5 -10.18 -19.51 -18.97
N CYS A 6 -10.07 -18.79 -20.10
CA CYS A 6 -8.84 -18.06 -20.45
C CYS A 6 -8.59 -16.87 -19.49
N LEU A 7 -9.64 -16.17 -19.05
CA LEU A 7 -9.48 -15.05 -18.11
C LEU A 7 -9.04 -15.54 -16.71
N ILE A 8 -9.62 -16.64 -16.24
CA ILE A 8 -9.22 -17.29 -14.97
C ILE A 8 -7.79 -17.83 -15.07
N LEU A 9 -7.38 -18.38 -16.22
CA LEU A 9 -6.01 -18.87 -16.44
C LEU A 9 -4.99 -17.72 -16.46
N LEU A 10 -5.32 -16.56 -17.01
CA LEU A 10 -4.50 -15.35 -16.97
C LEU A 10 -4.34 -14.81 -15.55
N ILE A 11 -5.39 -14.84 -14.73
CA ILE A 11 -5.34 -14.45 -13.32
C ILE A 11 -4.49 -15.44 -12.50
N LEU A 12 -4.56 -16.74 -12.80
CA LEU A 12 -3.76 -17.77 -12.14
C LEU A 12 -2.28 -17.77 -12.56
N LEU A 13 -1.97 -17.37 -13.79
CA LEU A 13 -0.59 -17.23 -14.28
C LEU A 13 0.10 -15.95 -13.76
N GLY A 14 -0.67 -14.92 -13.38
CA GLY A 14 -0.14 -13.70 -12.76
C GLY A 14 0.39 -13.88 -11.33
N ASN A 15 0.07 -14.98 -10.66
CA ASN A 15 0.47 -15.21 -9.28
C ASN A 15 1.95 -15.61 -9.07
N ASN A 16 2.71 -15.83 -10.13
CA ASN A 16 4.15 -16.15 -10.05
C ASN A 16 5.07 -14.95 -10.34
N ALA A 17 4.53 -13.80 -10.70
CA ALA A 17 5.29 -12.56 -10.67
C ALA A 17 5.29 -12.03 -9.25
N SER A 18 6.23 -12.46 -8.42
CA SER A 18 6.55 -11.84 -7.13
C SER A 18 7.07 -10.44 -7.43
N ALA A 19 6.17 -9.48 -7.62
CA ALA A 19 6.54 -8.07 -7.60
C ALA A 19 6.89 -7.75 -6.15
N HIS A 20 8.18 -7.77 -5.82
CA HIS A 20 8.68 -7.36 -4.51
C HIS A 20 8.37 -5.87 -4.35
N ASN A 21 7.80 -5.51 -3.21
CA ASN A 21 7.63 -4.10 -2.86
C ASN A 21 9.02 -3.55 -2.45
N PRO A 22 9.65 -2.65 -3.22
CA PRO A 22 11.00 -2.15 -2.93
C PRO A 22 11.07 -1.30 -1.66
N GLN A 23 9.94 -0.96 -1.08
CA GLN A 23 9.86 -0.26 0.20
C GLN A 23 9.90 -1.22 1.40
N VAL A 24 9.95 -2.52 1.18
CA VAL A 24 9.96 -3.51 2.26
C VAL A 24 11.24 -4.32 2.21
N SER A 25 11.94 -4.34 3.33
CA SER A 25 12.99 -5.32 3.61
C SER A 25 12.57 -6.24 4.76
N THR A 26 13.21 -7.38 4.88
CA THR A 26 12.97 -8.32 5.98
C THR A 26 14.26 -8.63 6.70
N ILE A 27 14.23 -8.61 8.02
CA ILE A 27 15.32 -9.09 8.88
C ILE A 27 14.76 -10.25 9.68
N SER A 28 15.37 -11.42 9.56
CA SER A 28 15.05 -12.60 10.36
C SER A 28 16.24 -12.96 11.24
N ILE A 29 16.08 -12.84 12.56
CA ILE A 29 17.10 -13.26 13.55
C ILE A 29 16.64 -14.61 14.10
N ILE A 30 17.36 -15.67 13.75
CA ILE A 30 16.95 -17.05 14.00
C ILE A 30 17.94 -17.73 14.93
N GLN A 31 17.43 -18.39 15.96
CA GLN A 31 18.24 -19.23 16.84
C GLN A 31 18.22 -20.68 16.35
N ASN A 32 19.40 -21.23 16.07
CA ASN A 32 19.53 -22.63 15.68
C ASN A 32 19.46 -23.59 16.89
N GLU A 33 19.45 -24.89 16.65
CA GLU A 33 19.43 -25.93 17.70
C GLU A 33 20.60 -25.86 18.69
N ASN A 34 21.74 -25.38 18.21
CA ASN A 34 22.96 -25.18 19.02
C ASN A 34 22.96 -23.87 19.81
N LYS A 35 21.79 -23.21 19.94
CA LYS A 35 21.61 -21.90 20.59
C LYS A 35 22.41 -20.74 20.00
N LYS A 36 22.97 -20.90 18.81
CA LYS A 36 23.64 -19.83 18.08
C LYS A 36 22.59 -19.02 17.30
N TRP A 37 22.83 -17.72 17.17
CA TRP A 37 21.95 -16.82 16.44
C TRP A 37 22.55 -16.46 15.10
N SER A 38 21.71 -16.40 14.09
CA SER A 38 22.05 -15.97 12.72
C SER A 38 21.05 -14.91 12.25
N VAL A 39 21.51 -14.02 11.38
CA VAL A 39 20.70 -12.95 10.80
C VAL A 39 20.59 -13.18 9.30
N PHE A 40 19.39 -13.15 8.80
CA PHE A 40 19.05 -13.13 7.38
C PHE A 40 18.42 -11.79 7.06
N ILE A 41 18.94 -11.06 6.08
CA ILE A 41 18.36 -9.81 5.60
C ILE A 41 18.02 -10.01 4.14
N THR A 42 16.79 -9.68 3.78
CA THR A 42 16.31 -9.73 2.40
C THR A 42 15.79 -8.35 2.02
N ALA A 43 16.29 -7.81 0.93
CA ALA A 43 15.83 -6.53 0.39
C ALA A 43 15.94 -6.51 -1.14
N PRO A 44 15.04 -5.83 -1.86
CA PRO A 44 15.18 -5.62 -3.29
C PRO A 44 16.52 -4.94 -3.62
N LEU A 45 17.17 -5.34 -4.72
CA LEU A 45 18.45 -4.76 -5.12
C LEU A 45 18.36 -3.25 -5.30
N TYR A 46 17.25 -2.77 -5.87
CA TYR A 46 16.97 -1.35 -6.00
C TYR A 46 16.98 -0.61 -4.65
N THR A 47 16.38 -1.19 -3.61
CA THR A 47 16.40 -0.63 -2.24
C THR A 47 17.84 -0.51 -1.72
N CYS A 48 18.66 -1.55 -1.93
CA CYS A 48 20.05 -1.53 -1.52
C CYS A 48 20.86 -0.44 -2.27
N GLN A 49 20.63 -0.30 -3.58
CA GLN A 49 21.28 0.73 -4.40
C GLN A 49 20.84 2.15 -4.00
N SER A 50 19.54 2.36 -3.77
CA SER A 50 19.00 3.63 -3.29
C SER A 50 19.57 4.00 -1.92
N ALA A 51 19.70 3.04 -1.01
CA ALA A 51 20.31 3.27 0.29
C ALA A 51 21.80 3.62 0.20
N ILE A 52 22.54 3.03 -0.74
CA ILE A 52 23.93 3.43 -1.03
C ILE A 52 23.96 4.87 -1.53
N HIS A 53 23.08 5.24 -2.48
CA HIS A 53 23.01 6.59 -3.03
C HIS A 53 22.77 7.64 -1.95
N GLU A 54 21.79 7.38 -1.04
CA GLU A 54 21.46 8.29 0.06
C GLU A 54 22.56 8.40 1.13
N ASN A 55 23.32 7.35 1.33
CA ASN A 55 24.41 7.35 2.33
C ASN A 55 25.77 7.79 1.75
N TYR A 56 25.95 7.67 0.43
CA TYR A 56 27.19 8.02 -0.28
C TYR A 56 26.87 8.84 -1.55
N PRO A 57 26.36 10.09 -1.44
CA PRO A 57 25.86 10.87 -2.61
C PRO A 57 26.91 11.19 -3.68
N SER A 58 28.20 11.17 -3.31
CA SER A 58 29.31 11.40 -4.23
C SER A 58 29.64 10.20 -5.12
N LEU A 59 29.05 9.03 -4.85
CA LEU A 59 29.38 7.77 -5.52
C LEU A 59 28.45 7.58 -6.74
N LYS A 60 29.02 7.37 -7.91
CA LYS A 60 28.25 7.02 -9.12
C LYS A 60 27.99 5.50 -9.11
N ILE A 61 26.81 5.09 -8.66
CA ILE A 61 26.44 3.67 -8.49
C ILE A 61 26.46 2.92 -9.83
N ASP A 62 26.07 3.57 -10.92
CA ASP A 62 26.03 2.97 -12.25
C ASP A 62 27.41 2.55 -12.79
N THR A 63 28.50 3.03 -12.17
CA THR A 63 29.86 2.69 -12.54
C THR A 63 30.48 1.57 -11.69
N LEU A 64 29.79 1.13 -10.64
CA LEU A 64 30.28 0.10 -9.73
C LEU A 64 30.11 -1.29 -10.31
N ASN A 65 31.13 -2.13 -10.16
CA ASN A 65 30.99 -3.55 -10.45
C ASN A 65 30.26 -4.30 -9.33
N ALA A 66 29.87 -5.55 -9.57
CA ALA A 66 29.12 -6.36 -8.61
C ALA A 66 29.85 -6.54 -7.27
N PHE A 67 31.17 -6.69 -7.28
CA PHE A 67 31.97 -6.87 -6.09
C PHE A 67 32.01 -5.60 -5.22
N GLU A 68 32.19 -4.44 -5.83
CA GLU A 68 32.15 -3.14 -5.14
C GLU A 68 30.79 -2.87 -4.52
N THR A 69 29.72 -3.16 -5.26
CA THR A 69 28.34 -3.04 -4.79
C THR A 69 28.10 -3.95 -3.58
N GLN A 70 28.54 -5.22 -3.63
CA GLN A 70 28.44 -6.14 -2.49
C GLN A 70 29.15 -5.61 -1.25
N LYS A 71 30.39 -5.13 -1.41
CA LYS A 71 31.18 -4.58 -0.31
C LYS A 71 30.54 -3.37 0.34
N LEU A 72 29.93 -2.48 -0.44
CA LEU A 72 29.22 -1.29 0.07
C LEU A 72 27.96 -1.67 0.82
N ILE A 73 27.16 -2.61 0.29
CA ILE A 73 25.94 -3.10 0.97
C ILE A 73 26.32 -3.76 2.31
N LEU A 74 27.32 -4.65 2.32
CA LEU A 74 27.79 -5.30 3.54
C LEU A 74 28.26 -4.29 4.58
N ASN A 75 29.02 -3.28 4.17
CA ASN A 75 29.50 -2.23 5.07
C ASN A 75 28.33 -1.41 5.63
N LEU A 76 27.42 -0.97 4.78
CA LEU A 76 26.23 -0.21 5.18
C LEU A 76 25.38 -0.99 6.20
N VAL A 77 25.13 -2.27 5.95
CA VAL A 77 24.35 -3.12 6.86
C VAL A 77 25.08 -3.32 8.18
N LYS A 78 26.37 -3.68 8.15
CA LYS A 78 27.15 -3.91 9.38
C LYS A 78 27.25 -2.67 10.27
N THR A 79 27.40 -1.49 9.69
CA THR A 79 27.49 -0.22 10.45
C THR A 79 26.15 0.28 10.98
N SER A 80 25.07 -0.16 10.35
CA SER A 80 23.69 0.27 10.66
C SER A 80 22.91 -0.71 11.54
N PHE A 81 23.49 -1.86 11.88
CA PHE A 81 22.83 -2.93 12.62
C PHE A 81 23.40 -3.03 14.04
N ILE A 82 22.60 -2.69 15.03
CA ILE A 82 22.98 -2.71 16.45
C ILE A 82 22.04 -3.64 17.20
N ILE A 83 22.59 -4.56 18.00
CA ILE A 83 21.80 -5.48 18.81
C ILE A 83 22.12 -5.24 20.28
N ASN A 84 21.07 -5.06 21.11
CA ASN A 84 21.14 -4.83 22.55
C ASN A 84 21.93 -3.58 22.98
N GLY A 85 22.21 -2.64 22.05
CA GLY A 85 23.04 -1.47 22.33
C GLY A 85 24.49 -1.83 22.72
N ASP A 86 24.94 -3.04 22.36
CA ASP A 86 26.17 -3.63 22.85
C ASP A 86 27.20 -3.77 21.70
N ASN A 87 28.28 -3.03 21.80
CA ASN A 87 29.38 -3.08 20.83
C ASN A 87 30.17 -4.41 20.86
N THR A 88 29.88 -5.30 21.83
CA THR A 88 30.50 -6.64 21.90
C THR A 88 29.83 -7.64 20.98
N VAL A 89 28.68 -7.32 20.44
CA VAL A 89 27.99 -8.15 19.47
C VAL A 89 28.51 -7.87 18.06
N LYS A 90 29.09 -8.88 17.43
CA LYS A 90 29.67 -8.77 16.08
C LYS A 90 28.90 -9.65 15.08
N LEU A 91 28.71 -9.11 13.89
CA LEU A 91 28.25 -9.85 12.73
C LEU A 91 29.46 -10.43 11.99
N ILE A 92 29.55 -11.75 11.96
CA ILE A 92 30.65 -12.51 11.34
C ILE A 92 30.13 -13.44 10.24
N ASN A 93 31.02 -14.08 9.51
CA ASN A 93 30.73 -15.07 8.46
C ASN A 93 29.73 -14.52 7.40
N ASP A 94 29.95 -13.27 6.99
CA ASP A 94 29.07 -12.58 6.05
C ASP A 94 29.04 -13.27 4.68
N LYS A 95 27.82 -13.45 4.17
CA LYS A 95 27.55 -13.89 2.81
C LYS A 95 26.52 -12.95 2.19
N ILE A 96 26.71 -12.61 0.93
CA ILE A 96 25.77 -11.80 0.17
C ILE A 96 25.55 -12.41 -1.20
N GLN A 97 24.31 -12.45 -1.62
CA GLN A 97 23.91 -12.82 -2.97
C GLN A 97 23.12 -11.67 -3.58
N LEU A 98 23.71 -11.03 -4.58
CA LEU A 98 23.04 -10.03 -5.40
C LEU A 98 22.12 -10.72 -6.40
N ALA A 99 20.84 -10.42 -6.32
CA ALA A 99 19.82 -10.83 -7.26
C ALA A 99 18.74 -9.73 -7.27
N HIS A 100 17.66 -9.92 -8.01
CA HIS A 100 16.49 -9.02 -7.94
C HIS A 100 16.04 -8.81 -6.48
N GLU A 101 16.12 -9.86 -5.68
CA GLU A 101 16.03 -9.82 -4.23
C GLU A 101 17.40 -10.16 -3.65
N THR A 102 18.05 -9.16 -3.07
CA THR A 102 19.37 -9.31 -2.45
C THR A 102 19.24 -9.94 -1.08
N THR A 103 19.98 -11.01 -0.83
CA THR A 103 20.00 -11.69 0.46
C THR A 103 21.37 -11.57 1.12
N LEU A 104 21.35 -11.26 2.43
CA LEU A 104 22.55 -11.21 3.26
C LEU A 104 22.37 -12.20 4.42
N TYR A 105 23.46 -12.84 4.79
CA TYR A 105 23.55 -13.75 5.92
C TYR A 105 24.72 -13.36 6.81
N PHE A 106 24.52 -13.44 8.13
CA PHE A 106 25.53 -13.24 9.15
C PHE A 106 25.31 -14.20 10.30
N ASP A 107 26.38 -14.62 10.94
CA ASP A 107 26.32 -15.21 12.27
C ASP A 107 26.51 -14.12 13.33
N ILE A 108 25.80 -14.25 14.45
CA ILE A 108 25.96 -13.36 15.59
C ILE A 108 26.98 -13.98 16.55
N GLN A 109 28.06 -13.27 16.76
CA GLN A 109 29.04 -13.56 17.81
C GLN A 109 28.82 -12.62 18.99
N SER A 110 28.63 -13.19 20.19
CA SER A 110 28.52 -12.45 21.45
C SER A 110 29.34 -13.08 22.50
N ASP A 111 29.99 -12.27 23.35
CA ASP A 111 30.78 -12.73 24.50
C ASP A 111 29.88 -13.17 25.67
N LYS A 112 28.57 -12.94 25.59
CA LYS A 112 27.60 -13.32 26.65
C LYS A 112 27.12 -14.75 26.45
N PRO A 113 27.20 -15.65 27.47
CA PRO A 113 26.88 -17.06 27.32
C PRO A 113 25.38 -17.34 27.05
N ASN A 114 24.46 -16.46 27.48
CA ASN A 114 23.03 -16.58 27.25
C ASN A 114 22.51 -15.38 26.43
N PHE A 115 23.22 -15.08 25.33
CA PHE A 115 22.80 -13.98 24.45
C PHE A 115 21.39 -14.20 23.89
N SER A 116 20.56 -13.17 23.96
CA SER A 116 19.26 -13.09 23.29
C SER A 116 19.05 -11.68 22.73
N PRO A 117 18.64 -11.53 21.48
CA PRO A 117 18.36 -10.22 20.90
C PRO A 117 17.07 -9.66 21.50
N SER A 118 17.19 -8.68 22.40
CA SER A 118 16.05 -8.00 23.05
C SER A 118 15.82 -6.58 22.53
N VAL A 119 16.87 -5.95 22.04
CA VAL A 119 16.84 -4.64 21.40
C VAL A 119 17.52 -4.74 20.05
N VAL A 120 16.88 -4.29 18.99
CA VAL A 120 17.41 -4.29 17.63
C VAL A 120 17.22 -2.92 17.02
N SER A 121 18.30 -2.31 16.53
CA SER A 121 18.29 -1.10 15.75
C SER A 121 18.84 -1.39 14.36
N PHE A 122 18.14 -0.95 13.33
CA PHE A 122 18.56 -1.12 11.94
C PHE A 122 18.25 0.11 11.11
N SER A 123 19.24 0.93 10.85
CA SER A 123 19.11 2.22 10.18
C SER A 123 19.61 2.25 8.73
N ALA A 124 20.01 1.11 8.15
CA ALA A 124 20.57 1.06 6.78
C ALA A 124 19.64 1.69 5.72
N PHE A 125 18.33 1.55 5.88
CA PHE A 125 17.32 2.06 4.97
C PHE A 125 16.53 3.25 5.52
N SER A 126 16.98 3.84 6.64
CA SER A 126 16.25 4.90 7.37
C SER A 126 16.09 6.20 6.59
N LYS A 127 16.96 6.47 5.62
CA LYS A 127 16.89 7.66 4.75
C LYS A 127 15.94 7.49 3.56
N LEU A 128 15.47 6.26 3.30
CA LEU A 128 14.52 6.00 2.22
C LEU A 128 13.11 6.41 2.65
N THR A 129 12.44 7.17 1.81
CA THR A 129 11.07 7.61 2.06
C THR A 129 10.12 6.42 2.11
N ASN A 130 9.27 6.35 3.14
CA ASN A 130 8.27 5.30 3.33
C ASN A 130 8.81 3.86 3.34
N HIS A 131 10.08 3.67 3.70
CA HIS A 131 10.65 2.32 3.82
C HIS A 131 10.25 1.66 5.13
N PHE A 132 9.93 0.36 5.06
CA PHE A 132 9.58 -0.49 6.19
C PHE A 132 10.52 -1.70 6.23
N THR A 133 10.98 -2.05 7.43
CA THR A 133 11.74 -3.28 7.65
C THR A 133 10.96 -4.21 8.56
N LEU A 134 10.57 -5.37 8.07
CA LEU A 134 9.91 -6.40 8.86
C LEU A 134 10.97 -7.16 9.66
N LEU A 135 11.01 -6.95 10.98
CA LEU A 135 11.87 -7.67 11.89
C LEU A 135 11.15 -8.92 12.42
N LYS A 136 11.79 -10.07 12.29
CA LYS A 136 11.36 -11.34 12.90
C LYS A 136 12.46 -11.87 13.82
N ILE A 137 12.11 -12.19 15.05
CA ILE A 137 13.02 -12.85 16.00
C ILE A 137 12.41 -14.21 16.32
N VAL A 138 13.11 -15.26 15.91
CA VAL A 138 12.67 -16.65 16.01
C VAL A 138 13.59 -17.42 16.95
N PRO A 139 13.26 -17.52 18.26
CA PRO A 139 14.02 -18.34 19.18
C PRO A 139 13.76 -19.83 18.90
N ASN A 140 14.75 -20.69 19.19
CA ASN A 140 14.60 -22.16 19.03
C ASN A 140 13.46 -22.71 19.91
N LYS A 141 13.26 -22.10 21.10
CA LYS A 141 12.15 -22.40 22.01
C LYS A 141 11.50 -21.10 22.44
N GLY A 142 10.20 -20.97 22.24
CA GLY A 142 9.46 -19.77 22.61
C GLY A 142 8.59 -19.23 21.47
N LYS A 143 8.05 -18.03 21.68
CA LYS A 143 7.15 -17.39 20.70
C LYS A 143 7.97 -16.52 19.74
N GLU A 144 7.67 -16.62 18.45
CA GLU A 144 8.18 -15.70 17.43
C GLU A 144 7.71 -14.27 17.73
N ILE A 145 8.61 -13.32 17.57
CA ILE A 145 8.33 -11.89 17.65
C ILE A 145 8.43 -11.34 16.23
N SER A 146 7.35 -10.68 15.79
CA SER A 146 7.33 -9.94 14.53
C SER A 146 7.07 -8.48 14.82
N TYR A 147 7.85 -7.58 14.24
CA TYR A 147 7.77 -6.14 14.46
C TYR A 147 8.13 -5.38 13.17
N ILE A 148 7.59 -4.17 12.99
CA ILE A 148 7.88 -3.32 11.84
C ILE A 148 8.76 -2.16 12.30
N LEU A 149 9.96 -2.07 11.73
CA LEU A 149 10.86 -0.94 11.89
C LEU A 149 10.56 0.09 10.80
N ASN A 150 10.36 1.33 11.21
CA ASN A 150 10.04 2.46 10.33
C ASN A 150 10.50 3.78 10.94
N SER A 151 10.20 4.90 10.29
CA SER A 151 10.49 6.24 10.81
C SER A 151 9.84 6.55 12.16
N ASP A 152 8.63 6.01 12.42
CA ASP A 152 7.87 6.29 13.66
C ASP A 152 8.53 5.70 14.92
N ASN A 153 9.29 4.62 14.76
CA ASN A 153 10.04 4.00 15.84
C ASN A 153 11.57 4.18 15.69
N GLU A 154 11.98 5.12 14.80
CA GLU A 154 13.38 5.41 14.51
C GLU A 154 14.17 4.16 14.13
N PHE A 155 13.51 3.18 13.50
CA PHE A 155 14.08 1.87 13.12
C PHE A 155 14.60 1.07 14.31
N ASN A 156 13.97 1.18 15.49
CA ASN A 156 14.34 0.49 16.72
C ASN A 156 13.24 -0.46 17.22
N TYR A 157 13.67 -1.60 17.78
CA TYR A 157 12.83 -2.55 18.52
C TYR A 157 13.49 -2.91 19.87
N PRO A 158 12.77 -2.97 20.99
CA PRO A 158 11.49 -2.28 21.20
C PRO A 158 11.69 -0.76 21.14
N LYS A 159 10.63 0.00 20.87
CA LYS A 159 10.72 1.47 20.89
C LYS A 159 11.26 1.95 22.22
N ILE A 160 12.40 2.64 22.23
CA ILE A 160 13.02 3.16 23.46
C ILE A 160 12.08 4.17 24.10
N LYS A 161 11.69 3.92 25.34
CA LYS A 161 10.68 4.67 26.12
C LYS A 161 11.13 6.07 26.56
N ASN A 162 11.77 6.87 25.73
CA ASN A 162 12.17 8.23 26.09
C ASN A 162 11.43 9.34 25.33
N GLN A 163 10.47 8.98 24.51
CA GLN A 163 9.52 9.95 23.97
C GLN A 163 8.11 9.46 24.26
N ALA A 164 7.29 10.38 24.80
CA ALA A 164 5.86 10.13 24.96
C ALA A 164 5.36 9.41 23.71
N MET A 165 4.73 8.27 23.90
CA MET A 165 4.05 7.52 22.86
C MET A 165 3.19 8.51 22.05
N SER A 166 3.74 9.06 20.97
CA SER A 166 2.86 9.40 19.88
C SER A 166 2.33 8.02 19.46
N THR A 167 1.15 7.71 19.89
CA THR A 167 0.33 6.74 19.22
C THR A 167 0.35 7.19 17.78
N SER A 168 1.22 6.59 16.95
CA SER A 168 1.00 6.58 15.52
C SER A 168 -0.34 5.88 15.41
N SER A 169 -1.37 6.71 15.41
CA SER A 169 -2.74 6.24 15.36
C SER A 169 -2.78 5.33 14.14
N ILE A 170 -3.27 4.11 14.31
CA ILE A 170 -3.57 3.14 13.23
C ILE A 170 -4.25 3.86 12.06
N PHE A 171 -4.76 5.05 12.32
CA PHE A 171 -5.45 5.95 11.41
C PHE A 171 -4.74 7.33 11.40
N ASN A 172 -4.10 7.64 10.27
CA ASN A 172 -3.47 8.95 10.06
C ASN A 172 -4.53 9.96 9.58
N PHE A 173 -4.99 10.81 10.50
CA PHE A 173 -6.04 11.79 10.24
C PHE A 173 -5.63 12.82 9.17
N ASN A 174 -4.39 13.27 9.13
CA ASN A 174 -3.92 14.24 8.12
C ASN A 174 -3.96 13.60 6.72
N LYS A 175 -3.51 12.34 6.59
CA LYS A 175 -3.58 11.59 5.33
C LYS A 175 -5.04 11.33 4.92
N TYR A 176 -5.93 11.09 5.89
CA TYR A 176 -7.37 10.97 5.63
C TYR A 176 -7.95 12.26 5.04
N ILE A 177 -7.69 13.41 5.64
CA ILE A 177 -8.16 14.70 5.14
C ILE A 177 -7.61 14.99 3.74
N ASP A 178 -6.33 14.70 3.49
CA ASP A 178 -5.74 14.87 2.16
C ASP A 178 -6.45 14.02 1.10
N ILE A 179 -6.65 12.72 1.36
CA ILE A 179 -7.35 11.80 0.44
C ILE A 179 -8.80 12.26 0.19
N VAL A 180 -9.56 12.54 1.25
CA VAL A 180 -10.95 13.00 1.15
C VAL A 180 -11.03 14.31 0.37
N SER A 181 -10.11 15.24 0.63
CA SER A 181 -10.05 16.51 -0.08
C SER A 181 -9.76 16.33 -1.57
N ARG A 182 -8.83 15.49 -1.95
CA ARG A 182 -8.50 15.19 -3.36
C ARG A 182 -9.69 14.57 -4.09
N ILE A 183 -10.36 13.58 -3.49
CA ILE A 183 -11.56 12.96 -4.08
C ILE A 183 -12.70 13.97 -4.14
N GLY A 184 -12.94 14.70 -3.05
CA GLY A 184 -14.00 15.69 -2.94
C GLY A 184 -13.84 16.84 -3.94
N ILE A 185 -12.64 17.40 -4.08
CA ILE A 185 -12.36 18.47 -5.05
C ILE A 185 -12.63 17.97 -6.48
N ARG A 186 -12.16 16.77 -6.85
CA ARG A 186 -12.42 16.19 -8.17
C ARG A 186 -13.93 16.02 -8.41
N TYR A 187 -14.65 15.50 -7.42
CA TYR A 187 -16.10 15.35 -7.49
C TYR A 187 -16.81 16.70 -7.70
N ILE A 188 -16.50 17.70 -6.86
CA ILE A 188 -17.11 19.04 -6.93
C ILE A 188 -16.80 19.70 -8.28
N LEU A 189 -15.57 19.61 -8.77
CA LEU A 189 -15.19 20.20 -10.05
C LEU A 189 -15.90 19.53 -11.22
N ILE A 190 -15.94 18.21 -11.28
CA ILE A 190 -16.52 17.49 -12.42
C ILE A 190 -18.05 17.52 -12.36
N ALA A 191 -18.65 17.11 -11.25
CA ALA A 191 -20.09 17.07 -11.08
C ALA A 191 -20.69 18.51 -11.06
N GLY A 192 -20.00 19.44 -10.39
CA GLY A 192 -20.42 20.84 -10.34
C GLY A 192 -20.33 21.54 -11.68
N ALA A 193 -19.23 21.39 -12.42
CA ALA A 193 -19.11 21.95 -13.78
C ALA A 193 -20.18 21.36 -14.70
N THR A 194 -20.39 20.04 -14.65
CA THR A 194 -21.45 19.36 -15.43
C THR A 194 -22.84 19.85 -15.04
N PHE A 195 -23.08 20.03 -13.73
CA PHE A 195 -24.35 20.57 -13.24
C PHE A 195 -24.58 22.00 -13.72
N ILE A 196 -23.59 22.89 -13.57
CA ILE A 196 -23.69 24.27 -14.02
C ILE A 196 -23.96 24.31 -15.55
N PHE A 197 -23.20 23.52 -16.32
CA PHE A 197 -23.37 23.52 -17.78
C PHE A 197 -24.74 23.03 -18.21
N PHE A 198 -25.18 21.85 -17.77
CA PHE A 198 -26.39 21.21 -18.25
C PHE A 198 -27.68 21.65 -17.53
N TYR A 199 -27.61 22.00 -16.23
CA TYR A 199 -28.79 22.27 -15.42
C TYR A 199 -29.00 23.76 -15.11
N VAL A 200 -27.98 24.62 -15.39
CA VAL A 200 -28.08 26.07 -15.22
C VAL A 200 -27.99 26.79 -16.56
N LEU A 201 -26.82 26.74 -17.22
CA LEU A 201 -26.54 27.55 -18.39
C LEU A 201 -27.33 27.11 -19.63
N PHE A 202 -27.35 25.84 -19.93
CA PHE A 202 -27.94 25.27 -21.13
C PHE A 202 -29.28 24.55 -20.86
N LYS A 203 -29.87 24.72 -19.70
CA LYS A 203 -31.09 24.05 -19.25
C LYS A 203 -32.19 24.05 -20.32
N ARG A 204 -32.52 25.23 -20.91
CA ARG A 204 -33.56 25.38 -21.91
C ARG A 204 -33.19 24.76 -23.25
N LYS A 205 -31.93 24.89 -23.68
CA LYS A 205 -31.44 24.38 -24.97
C LYS A 205 -31.29 22.87 -25.03
N ILE A 206 -31.08 22.21 -23.87
CA ILE A 206 -30.80 20.77 -23.81
C ILE A 206 -32.02 19.98 -23.31
N PHE A 207 -33.04 20.65 -22.80
CA PHE A 207 -34.24 19.99 -22.26
C PHE A 207 -34.85 18.98 -23.22
N TYR A 208 -34.95 19.29 -24.53
CA TYR A 208 -35.51 18.39 -25.54
C TYR A 208 -34.69 17.10 -25.75
N LYS A 209 -33.42 17.08 -25.32
CA LYS A 209 -32.55 15.89 -25.37
C LYS A 209 -32.67 15.04 -24.11
N LYS A 210 -33.36 15.53 -23.10
CA LYS A 210 -33.52 14.84 -21.84
C LYS A 210 -34.55 13.71 -21.99
N ILE A 211 -34.16 12.48 -21.55
CA ILE A 211 -35.07 11.32 -21.61
C ILE A 211 -36.26 11.52 -20.67
N GLN A 212 -36.02 12.07 -19.49
CA GLN A 212 -37.07 12.40 -18.52
C GLN A 212 -37.70 13.76 -18.84
N ASN A 213 -39.03 13.84 -18.85
CA ASN A 213 -39.78 15.07 -19.15
C ASN A 213 -39.78 16.13 -18.04
N ALA A 214 -39.01 15.89 -16.98
CA ALA A 214 -38.88 16.82 -15.85
C ALA A 214 -37.43 16.84 -15.36
N PHE A 215 -37.05 17.90 -14.65
CA PHE A 215 -35.81 17.94 -13.88
C PHE A 215 -36.01 17.27 -12.52
N PRO A 216 -34.93 16.78 -11.87
CA PRO A 216 -34.96 16.27 -10.49
C PRO A 216 -35.57 17.33 -9.56
N LYS A 217 -36.23 16.88 -8.50
CA LYS A 217 -36.72 17.75 -7.42
C LYS A 217 -35.53 18.22 -6.54
N ASN A 218 -35.71 19.33 -5.83
CA ASN A 218 -34.66 19.83 -4.91
C ASN A 218 -34.31 18.79 -3.87
N SER A 219 -35.26 17.98 -3.41
CA SER A 219 -35.00 16.87 -2.49
C SER A 219 -34.08 15.79 -3.08
N ASP A 220 -34.13 15.57 -4.40
CA ASP A 220 -33.28 14.60 -5.10
C ASP A 220 -31.81 15.10 -5.14
N TYR A 221 -31.63 16.39 -5.49
CA TYR A 221 -30.29 17.00 -5.47
C TYR A 221 -29.65 16.94 -4.08
N ILE A 222 -30.39 17.27 -3.01
CA ILE A 222 -29.90 17.22 -1.64
C ILE A 222 -29.52 15.78 -1.26
N ARG A 223 -30.41 14.83 -1.55
CA ARG A 223 -30.16 13.41 -1.29
C ARG A 223 -28.89 12.92 -2.01
N GLU A 224 -28.80 13.15 -3.33
CA GLU A 224 -27.67 12.73 -4.15
C GLU A 224 -26.36 13.33 -3.65
N PHE A 225 -26.33 14.62 -3.38
CA PHE A 225 -25.14 15.30 -2.84
C PHE A 225 -24.75 14.76 -1.48
N THR A 226 -25.71 14.60 -0.54
CA THR A 226 -25.43 14.10 0.80
C THR A 226 -24.83 12.69 0.79
N TYR A 227 -25.45 11.78 0.03
CA TYR A 227 -24.92 10.42 -0.10
C TYR A 227 -23.55 10.38 -0.77
N SER A 228 -23.31 11.25 -1.75
CA SER A 228 -21.99 11.34 -2.40
C SER A 228 -20.90 11.82 -1.42
N ILE A 229 -21.20 12.78 -0.55
CA ILE A 229 -20.23 13.20 0.50
C ILE A 229 -19.97 12.05 1.47
N ILE A 230 -20.99 11.33 1.92
CA ILE A 230 -20.83 10.17 2.80
C ILE A 230 -19.96 9.10 2.12
N THR A 231 -20.20 8.82 0.86
CA THR A 231 -19.41 7.87 0.06
C THR A 231 -17.95 8.28 -0.03
N ILE A 232 -17.66 9.56 -0.29
CA ILE A 232 -16.28 10.08 -0.33
C ILE A 232 -15.57 9.91 1.00
N MET A 233 -16.27 10.15 2.12
CA MET A 233 -15.71 9.92 3.46
C MET A 233 -15.38 8.43 3.68
N ILE A 234 -16.26 7.52 3.29
CA ILE A 234 -16.04 6.06 3.40
C ILE A 234 -14.86 5.63 2.52
N PHE A 235 -14.76 6.13 1.31
CA PHE A 235 -13.63 5.86 0.41
C PHE A 235 -12.31 6.29 1.05
N GLY A 236 -12.28 7.49 1.65
CA GLY A 236 -11.11 7.99 2.37
C GLY A 236 -10.70 7.08 3.54
N ILE A 237 -11.67 6.58 4.32
CA ILE A 237 -11.39 5.66 5.45
C ILE A 237 -10.72 4.37 4.94
N ILE A 238 -11.26 3.75 3.90
CA ILE A 238 -10.72 2.49 3.35
C ILE A 238 -9.30 2.72 2.81
N ILE A 239 -9.11 3.77 2.01
CA ILE A 239 -7.82 4.07 1.40
C ILE A 239 -6.77 4.38 2.48
N VAL A 240 -7.08 5.24 3.47
CA VAL A 240 -6.12 5.59 4.52
C VAL A 240 -5.79 4.40 5.42
N THR A 241 -6.75 3.50 5.65
CA THR A 241 -6.51 2.27 6.43
C THR A 241 -5.50 1.36 5.74
N ILE A 242 -5.52 1.29 4.40
CA ILE A 242 -4.60 0.45 3.64
C ILE A 242 -3.25 1.15 3.44
N MET A 243 -3.27 2.41 2.96
CA MET A 243 -2.05 3.14 2.60
C MET A 243 -1.36 3.79 3.79
N GLY A 244 -2.10 4.17 4.83
CA GLY A 244 -1.60 4.88 6.00
C GLY A 244 -1.27 3.99 7.19
N ASN A 245 -1.73 2.72 7.18
CA ASN A 245 -1.45 1.81 8.28
C ASN A 245 -0.11 1.09 8.08
N PRO A 246 0.89 1.32 8.94
CA PRO A 246 2.21 0.71 8.82
C PRO A 246 2.19 -0.81 8.94
N ASN A 247 1.13 -1.39 9.54
CA ASN A 247 0.98 -2.84 9.65
C ASN A 247 0.35 -3.48 8.40
N ILE A 248 -0.28 -2.70 7.52
CA ILE A 248 -0.94 -3.20 6.30
C ILE A 248 -0.11 -2.86 5.06
N ARG A 249 0.39 -1.62 4.98
CA ARG A 249 1.14 -1.08 3.84
C ARG A 249 2.24 -2.02 3.31
N PRO A 250 3.07 -2.67 4.15
CA PRO A 250 4.14 -3.56 3.69
C PRO A 250 3.67 -4.79 2.93
N TYR A 251 2.42 -5.21 3.11
CA TYR A 251 1.84 -6.35 2.40
C TYR A 251 1.16 -5.97 1.10
N THR A 252 1.07 -4.67 0.78
CA THR A 252 0.50 -4.20 -0.48
C THR A 252 1.54 -4.21 -1.59
N LYS A 253 1.06 -4.21 -2.84
CA LYS A 253 1.90 -4.06 -4.03
C LYS A 253 1.98 -2.60 -4.53
N ILE A 254 1.67 -1.64 -3.66
CA ILE A 254 1.70 -0.22 -4.00
C ILE A 254 3.14 0.27 -4.00
N TYR A 255 3.56 0.93 -5.08
CA TYR A 255 4.91 1.47 -5.27
C TYR A 255 4.88 2.99 -5.53
N GLU A 256 5.98 3.68 -5.23
CA GLU A 256 6.07 5.15 -5.34
C GLU A 256 6.95 5.59 -6.51
N ASN A 257 7.96 4.79 -6.87
CA ASN A 257 8.88 5.15 -7.92
C ASN A 257 8.50 4.46 -9.24
N ILE A 258 8.16 5.26 -10.25
CA ILE A 258 7.73 4.77 -11.56
C ILE A 258 8.77 3.86 -12.25
N HIS A 259 10.06 4.05 -11.94
CA HIS A 259 11.15 3.24 -12.48
C HIS A 259 11.17 1.80 -11.96
N GLU A 260 10.47 1.50 -10.86
CA GLU A 260 10.39 0.14 -10.29
C GLU A 260 9.73 -0.85 -11.24
N GLN A 261 8.68 -0.41 -11.93
CA GLN A 261 7.94 -1.21 -12.91
C GLN A 261 8.17 -0.73 -14.36
N GLY A 262 8.73 0.47 -14.50
CA GLY A 262 8.97 1.12 -15.79
C GLY A 262 7.73 1.79 -16.41
N TRP A 263 8.00 2.72 -17.33
CA TRP A 263 6.95 3.52 -17.99
C TRP A 263 5.95 2.68 -18.79
N LEU A 264 6.41 1.60 -19.44
CA LEU A 264 5.53 0.73 -20.21
C LEU A 264 4.46 0.09 -19.31
N TYR A 265 4.88 -0.44 -18.16
CA TYR A 265 3.97 -1.01 -17.19
C TYR A 265 3.01 0.05 -16.62
N TYR A 266 3.54 1.23 -16.26
CA TYR A 266 2.73 2.34 -15.75
C TYR A 266 1.55 2.66 -16.67
N PHE A 267 1.79 2.84 -17.97
CA PHE A 267 0.72 3.12 -18.93
C PHE A 267 -0.17 1.90 -19.20
N ALA A 268 0.39 0.69 -19.25
CA ALA A 268 -0.38 -0.54 -19.44
C ALA A 268 -1.30 -0.87 -18.24
N ALA A 269 -0.93 -0.41 -17.05
CA ALA A 269 -1.74 -0.61 -15.84
C ALA A 269 -3.14 0.02 -15.96
N PHE A 270 -3.28 1.20 -16.58
CA PHE A 270 -4.57 1.89 -16.70
C PHE A 270 -5.64 1.06 -17.43
N PRO A 271 -5.42 0.56 -18.67
CA PRO A 271 -6.42 -0.26 -19.33
C PRO A 271 -6.68 -1.59 -18.60
N ILE A 272 -5.67 -2.19 -17.97
CA ILE A 272 -5.85 -3.41 -17.19
C ILE A 272 -6.73 -3.13 -15.96
N MET A 273 -6.45 -2.05 -15.23
CA MET A 273 -7.25 -1.63 -14.09
C MET A 273 -8.69 -1.33 -14.49
N LEU A 274 -8.91 -0.69 -15.65
CA LEU A 274 -10.24 -0.41 -16.16
C LEU A 274 -11.04 -1.70 -16.42
N ILE A 275 -10.43 -2.68 -17.07
CA ILE A 275 -11.07 -4.00 -17.33
C ILE A 275 -11.37 -4.73 -16.02
N MET A 276 -10.43 -4.71 -15.08
CA MET A 276 -10.62 -5.33 -13.76
C MET A 276 -11.73 -4.62 -12.97
N HIS A 277 -11.73 -3.28 -12.99
CA HIS A 277 -12.77 -2.46 -12.36
C HIS A 277 -14.14 -2.79 -12.92
N ASP A 278 -14.32 -2.77 -14.24
CA ASP A 278 -15.61 -3.07 -14.88
C ASP A 278 -16.08 -4.49 -14.61
N THR A 279 -15.14 -5.44 -14.57
CA THR A 279 -15.45 -6.84 -14.21
C THR A 279 -15.91 -6.94 -12.77
N TYR A 280 -15.19 -6.31 -11.84
CA TYR A 280 -15.53 -6.27 -10.42
C TYR A 280 -16.90 -5.60 -10.21
N PHE A 281 -17.08 -4.41 -10.78
CA PHE A 281 -18.31 -3.64 -10.70
C PHE A 281 -19.51 -4.43 -11.24
N TYR A 282 -19.38 -5.07 -12.41
CA TYR A 282 -20.46 -5.90 -12.95
C TYR A 282 -20.92 -6.99 -11.99
N TRP A 283 -19.97 -7.73 -11.40
CA TRP A 283 -20.32 -8.84 -10.51
C TRP A 283 -20.86 -8.36 -9.16
N THR A 284 -20.26 -7.36 -8.54
CA THR A 284 -20.72 -6.80 -7.27
C THR A 284 -22.10 -6.17 -7.42
N HIS A 285 -22.31 -5.38 -8.46
CA HIS A 285 -23.60 -4.78 -8.78
C HIS A 285 -24.69 -5.85 -9.00
N ARG A 286 -24.38 -6.89 -9.78
CA ARG A 286 -25.29 -8.02 -9.99
C ARG A 286 -25.64 -8.76 -8.69
N ILE A 287 -24.68 -8.93 -7.80
CA ILE A 287 -24.90 -9.54 -6.48
C ILE A 287 -25.79 -8.64 -5.62
N MET A 288 -25.57 -7.33 -5.62
CA MET A 288 -26.39 -6.37 -4.87
C MET A 288 -27.85 -6.31 -5.34
N HIS A 289 -28.14 -6.68 -6.60
CA HIS A 289 -29.50 -6.87 -7.11
C HIS A 289 -30.21 -8.13 -6.58
N HIS A 290 -29.51 -9.00 -5.83
CA HIS A 290 -30.17 -10.15 -5.23
C HIS A 290 -31.22 -9.71 -4.19
N LYS A 291 -32.36 -10.41 -4.12
CA LYS A 291 -33.54 -10.07 -3.28
C LYS A 291 -33.21 -9.74 -1.82
N LEU A 292 -32.24 -10.47 -1.24
CA LEU A 292 -31.83 -10.28 0.16
C LEU A 292 -30.95 -9.07 0.38
N LEU A 293 -30.23 -8.59 -0.65
CA LEU A 293 -29.24 -7.54 -0.55
C LEU A 293 -29.75 -6.19 -1.07
N PHE A 294 -30.63 -6.20 -2.05
CA PHE A 294 -31.09 -5.02 -2.75
C PHE A 294 -31.55 -3.88 -1.83
N ASN A 295 -32.46 -4.19 -0.91
CA ASN A 295 -33.02 -3.18 -0.01
C ASN A 295 -32.00 -2.58 0.95
N THR A 296 -30.98 -3.38 1.35
CA THR A 296 -29.99 -2.99 2.35
C THR A 296 -28.80 -2.30 1.71
N PHE A 297 -28.37 -2.71 0.54
CA PHE A 297 -27.14 -2.22 -0.08
C PHE A 297 -27.43 -1.20 -1.20
N HIS A 298 -28.40 -1.46 -2.06
CA HIS A 298 -28.48 -0.85 -3.39
C HIS A 298 -29.70 0.02 -3.64
N LEU A 299 -30.74 -0.04 -2.79
CA LEU A 299 -31.98 0.72 -2.95
C LEU A 299 -31.76 2.23 -3.02
N VAL A 300 -30.77 2.76 -2.28
CA VAL A 300 -30.50 4.22 -2.26
C VAL A 300 -30.08 4.71 -3.64
N HIS A 301 -29.22 3.97 -4.32
CA HIS A 301 -28.81 4.25 -5.69
C HIS A 301 -30.02 4.29 -6.64
N HIS A 302 -30.91 3.31 -6.54
CA HIS A 302 -32.12 3.22 -7.37
C HIS A 302 -33.20 4.29 -7.07
N LYS A 303 -33.09 5.02 -5.95
CA LYS A 303 -33.97 6.19 -5.70
C LYS A 303 -33.68 7.36 -6.63
N SER A 304 -32.49 7.41 -7.26
CA SER A 304 -32.15 8.41 -8.27
C SER A 304 -32.66 8.01 -9.65
N THR A 305 -33.99 7.90 -9.79
CA THR A 305 -34.66 7.54 -11.07
C THR A 305 -34.52 8.60 -12.16
N ASN A 306 -34.22 9.84 -11.79
CA ASN A 306 -33.90 10.95 -12.67
C ASN A 306 -32.60 11.60 -12.20
N PRO A 307 -31.43 10.91 -12.36
CA PRO A 307 -30.19 11.31 -11.74
C PRO A 307 -29.69 12.65 -12.25
N SER A 308 -29.10 13.42 -11.35
CA SER A 308 -28.31 14.61 -11.67
C SER A 308 -26.80 14.27 -11.67
N PRO A 309 -25.93 15.18 -12.10
CA PRO A 309 -24.48 14.99 -11.95
C PRO A 309 -24.02 14.71 -10.51
N TRP A 310 -24.80 15.18 -9.53
CA TRP A 310 -24.51 14.93 -8.10
C TRP A 310 -24.71 13.46 -7.69
N ALA A 311 -25.39 12.64 -8.51
CA ALA A 311 -25.61 11.23 -8.26
C ALA A 311 -24.35 10.35 -8.48
N ALA A 312 -23.23 10.90 -8.97
CA ALA A 312 -22.06 10.14 -9.38
C ALA A 312 -21.49 9.21 -8.26
N TYR A 313 -21.64 9.62 -7.01
CA TYR A 313 -21.26 8.82 -5.84
C TYR A 313 -22.41 8.63 -4.84
N ALA A 314 -23.66 8.79 -5.26
CA ALA A 314 -24.83 8.69 -4.38
C ALA A 314 -25.15 7.22 -4.03
N PHE A 315 -24.28 6.58 -3.28
CA PHE A 315 -24.38 5.20 -2.84
C PHE A 315 -24.85 5.09 -1.39
N HIS A 316 -25.49 3.97 -1.06
CA HIS A 316 -25.68 3.60 0.34
C HIS A 316 -24.29 3.34 1.01
N PRO A 317 -24.09 3.63 2.31
CA PRO A 317 -22.79 3.39 2.97
C PRO A 317 -22.24 1.98 2.76
N LEU A 318 -23.06 0.94 2.82
CA LEU A 318 -22.65 -0.44 2.58
C LEU A 318 -22.26 -0.69 1.10
N GLU A 319 -22.98 -0.07 0.16
CA GLU A 319 -22.62 -0.09 -1.25
C GLU A 319 -21.29 0.59 -1.48
N ALA A 320 -21.05 1.76 -0.85
CA ALA A 320 -19.78 2.46 -0.93
C ALA A 320 -18.59 1.61 -0.47
N VAL A 321 -18.76 0.79 0.58
CA VAL A 321 -17.74 -0.17 1.02
C VAL A 321 -17.48 -1.22 -0.05
N VAL A 322 -18.54 -1.79 -0.65
CA VAL A 322 -18.41 -2.78 -1.71
C VAL A 322 -17.74 -2.17 -2.94
N GLU A 323 -18.19 -1.00 -3.39
CA GLU A 323 -17.62 -0.33 -4.58
C GLU A 323 -16.14 -0.01 -4.41
N ASN A 324 -15.72 0.47 -3.24
CA ASN A 324 -14.31 0.74 -2.98
C ASN A 324 -13.50 -0.54 -2.68
N GLY A 325 -14.13 -1.70 -2.56
CA GLY A 325 -13.47 -3.00 -2.42
C GLY A 325 -12.51 -3.31 -3.57
N ILE A 326 -12.74 -2.75 -4.77
CA ILE A 326 -11.80 -2.87 -5.90
C ILE A 326 -10.43 -2.28 -5.57
N PHE A 327 -10.34 -1.21 -4.76
CA PHE A 327 -9.06 -0.66 -4.31
C PHE A 327 -8.28 -1.67 -3.46
N ILE A 328 -8.97 -2.46 -2.61
CA ILE A 328 -8.35 -3.54 -1.84
C ILE A 328 -7.78 -4.59 -2.80
N VAL A 329 -8.59 -5.02 -3.79
CA VAL A 329 -8.13 -5.98 -4.80
C VAL A 329 -6.87 -5.46 -5.51
N PHE A 330 -6.86 -4.21 -5.96
CA PHE A 330 -5.69 -3.61 -6.61
C PHE A 330 -4.48 -3.56 -5.67
N ALA A 331 -4.64 -3.03 -4.45
CA ALA A 331 -3.55 -2.84 -3.52
C ALA A 331 -2.78 -4.13 -3.19
N PHE A 332 -3.48 -5.27 -3.13
CA PHE A 332 -2.86 -6.55 -2.76
C PHE A 332 -2.53 -7.46 -3.94
N SER A 333 -3.18 -7.28 -5.10
CA SER A 333 -3.01 -8.20 -6.24
C SER A 333 -2.18 -7.62 -7.38
N PHE A 334 -2.06 -6.29 -7.46
CA PHE A 334 -1.54 -5.62 -8.64
C PHE A 334 -0.58 -4.48 -8.26
N PRO A 335 0.62 -4.38 -8.88
CA PRO A 335 1.51 -3.24 -8.64
C PRO A 335 0.81 -1.93 -9.02
N LEU A 336 0.54 -1.08 -8.03
CA LEU A 336 -0.18 0.17 -8.16
C LEU A 336 0.73 1.34 -7.82
N HIS A 337 0.85 2.31 -8.73
CA HIS A 337 1.57 3.55 -8.43
C HIS A 337 0.72 4.44 -7.51
N GLU A 338 1.36 4.99 -6.46
CA GLU A 338 0.70 5.87 -5.48
C GLU A 338 0.23 7.20 -6.07
#